data_b2cd8388a3ba75cc07c5479eb1dfd57a
#
_entry.id   b2cd8388a3ba75cc07c5479eb1dfd57a
#
_cell.length_a   1.000
_cell.length_b   1.000
_cell.length_c   1.000
_cell.angle_alpha   90.00
_cell.angle_beta   90.00
_cell.angle_gamma   90.00
#
_symmetry.space_group_name_H-M   'P 1'
#
loop_
_entity.id
_entity.type
_entity.pdbx_description
1 polymer ?
#
loop_
_entity_poly.entity_id
_entity_poly.type
_entity_poly.pdbx_seq_one_letter_code
_entity_poly.pdbx_strand_id
1 'polypeptide(L)'
;MGGEKQKVHDFWNKASCGEELYLTGNDQKGYDDQAQARYELEGDMIFPLARFSESKGLKVLEIGVGLGADHQKFAEVGTELYGIDLTEKAVEHTRTRLSLFGLVSNLSVGDAEALNFP
;
A
#
# COMPACT_ATOMS: atom_id res chain seq x y z
N MET A 1 -2.88 16.27 16.71
CA MET A 1 -3.93 15.53 16.02
C MET A 1 -5.22 15.64 16.80
N GLY A 2 -6.34 15.93 16.14
CA GLY A 2 -7.65 15.97 16.79
C GLY A 2 -8.14 14.59 17.19
N GLY A 3 -9.11 14.52 18.13
CA GLY A 3 -9.64 13.26 18.62
C GLY A 3 -10.21 12.33 17.56
N GLU A 4 -10.81 12.89 16.51
CA GLU A 4 -11.36 12.10 15.42
C GLU A 4 -10.26 11.40 14.60
N LYS A 5 -9.17 12.08 14.30
CA LYS A 5 -8.03 11.49 13.60
C LYS A 5 -7.38 10.40 14.43
N GLN A 6 -7.29 10.58 15.73
CA GLN A 6 -6.73 9.56 16.63
C GLN A 6 -7.60 8.31 16.66
N LYS A 7 -8.92 8.45 16.66
CA LYS A 7 -9.85 7.31 16.63
C LYS A 7 -9.75 6.54 15.32
N VAL A 8 -9.63 7.25 14.20
CA VAL A 8 -9.46 6.62 12.88
C VAL A 8 -8.13 5.87 12.84
N HIS A 9 -7.05 6.48 13.30
CA HIS A 9 -5.74 5.85 13.38
C HIS A 9 -5.81 4.55 14.19
N ASP A 10 -6.39 4.60 15.39
CA ASP A 10 -6.45 3.44 16.28
C ASP A 10 -7.25 2.29 15.67
N PHE A 11 -8.36 2.61 15.01
CA PHE A 11 -9.18 1.60 14.33
C PHE A 11 -8.39 0.90 13.23
N TRP A 12 -7.80 1.65 12.31
CA TRP A 12 -7.08 1.08 11.17
C TRP A 12 -5.76 0.45 11.56
N ASN A 13 -5.15 0.88 12.65
CA ASN A 13 -3.91 0.27 13.14
C ASN A 13 -4.16 -1.13 13.74
N LYS A 14 -5.38 -1.42 14.20
CA LYS A 14 -5.72 -2.76 14.67
C LYS A 14 -5.93 -3.73 13.52
N ALA A 15 -6.51 -3.26 12.43
CA ALA A 15 -6.80 -4.10 11.27
C ALA A 15 -6.59 -3.28 10.01
N SER A 16 -5.50 -3.50 9.29
CA SER A 16 -5.27 -2.87 8.00
C SER A 16 -6.40 -3.22 7.05
N CYS A 17 -6.72 -2.29 6.13
CA CYS A 17 -7.84 -2.44 5.20
C CYS A 17 -7.75 -3.77 4.44
N GLY A 18 -8.74 -4.62 4.62
CA GLY A 18 -8.83 -5.89 3.93
C GLY A 18 -7.96 -7.01 4.50
N GLU A 19 -7.21 -6.76 5.57
CA GLU A 19 -6.29 -7.76 6.13
C GLU A 19 -7.01 -9.06 6.52
N GLU A 20 -8.13 -8.97 7.24
CA GLU A 20 -8.87 -10.13 7.70
C GLU A 20 -9.56 -10.89 6.56
N LEU A 21 -9.92 -10.18 5.49
CA LEU A 21 -10.65 -10.77 4.36
C LEU A 21 -9.75 -11.42 3.32
N TYR A 22 -8.56 -10.85 3.10
CA TYR A 22 -7.76 -11.21 1.94
C TYR A 22 -6.40 -11.80 2.27
N LEU A 23 -5.83 -11.47 3.43
CA LEU A 23 -4.47 -11.91 3.75
C LEU A 23 -4.50 -13.25 4.47
N THR A 24 -3.93 -14.28 3.83
CA THR A 24 -3.84 -15.64 4.39
C THR A 24 -2.54 -15.88 5.15
N GLY A 25 -1.57 -14.99 5.02
CA GLY A 25 -0.27 -15.08 5.70
C GLY A 25 0.63 -13.93 5.31
N ASN A 26 1.74 -13.76 6.02
CA ASN A 26 2.70 -12.66 5.81
C ASN A 26 3.91 -13.10 4.98
N ASP A 27 3.76 -14.11 4.14
CA ASP A 27 4.77 -14.59 3.22
C ASP A 27 4.41 -14.22 1.77
N GLN A 28 5.27 -14.58 0.82
CA GLN A 28 5.02 -14.28 -0.59
C GLN A 28 3.68 -14.83 -1.05
N LYS A 29 3.36 -16.07 -0.67
CA LYS A 29 2.10 -16.69 -1.07
C LYS A 29 0.90 -15.92 -0.53
N GLY A 30 0.94 -15.53 0.75
CA GLY A 30 -0.14 -14.76 1.37
C GLY A 30 -0.37 -13.43 0.66
N TYR A 31 0.69 -12.73 0.32
CA TYR A 31 0.57 -11.47 -0.39
C TYR A 31 0.12 -11.64 -1.84
N ASP A 32 0.59 -12.69 -2.54
CA ASP A 32 0.11 -13.00 -3.88
C ASP A 32 -1.38 -13.36 -3.88
N ASP A 33 -1.83 -14.15 -2.92
CA ASP A 33 -3.23 -14.51 -2.79
C ASP A 33 -4.10 -13.27 -2.52
N GLN A 34 -3.61 -12.36 -1.69
CA GLN A 34 -4.30 -11.11 -1.41
C GLN A 34 -4.41 -10.25 -2.68
N ALA A 35 -3.33 -10.12 -3.44
CA ALA A 35 -3.34 -9.37 -4.69
C ALA A 35 -4.30 -9.98 -5.70
N GLN A 36 -4.29 -11.31 -5.83
CA GLN A 36 -5.19 -12.00 -6.75
C GLN A 36 -6.65 -11.73 -6.39
N ALA A 37 -7.01 -11.87 -5.12
CA ALA A 37 -8.37 -11.61 -4.67
C ALA A 37 -8.79 -10.15 -4.94
N ARG A 38 -7.91 -9.19 -4.64
CA ARG A 38 -8.17 -7.78 -4.87
C ARG A 38 -8.45 -7.48 -6.34
N TYR A 39 -7.60 -7.97 -7.23
CA TYR A 39 -7.70 -7.65 -8.65
C TYR A 39 -8.80 -8.44 -9.36
N GLU A 40 -9.16 -9.62 -8.88
CA GLU A 40 -10.34 -10.32 -9.37
C GLU A 40 -11.62 -9.54 -9.09
N LEU A 41 -11.70 -8.89 -7.93
CA LEU A 41 -12.89 -8.13 -7.54
C LEU A 41 -12.89 -6.70 -8.10
N GLU A 42 -11.75 -6.04 -8.16
CA GLU A 42 -11.66 -4.61 -8.40
C GLU A 42 -10.74 -4.22 -9.57
N GLY A 43 -10.09 -5.18 -10.22
CA GLY A 43 -9.12 -4.90 -11.26
C GLY A 43 -9.66 -4.08 -12.42
N ASP A 44 -10.89 -4.32 -12.82
CA ASP A 44 -11.51 -3.58 -13.92
C ASP A 44 -11.61 -2.08 -13.64
N MET A 45 -11.69 -1.70 -12.36
CA MET A 45 -11.69 -0.30 -11.94
C MET A 45 -10.27 0.20 -11.70
N ILE A 46 -9.44 -0.60 -11.04
CA ILE A 46 -8.10 -0.18 -10.59
C ILE A 46 -7.14 0.01 -11.75
N PHE A 47 -7.04 -0.95 -12.67
CA PHE A 47 -6.03 -0.91 -13.73
C PHE A 47 -6.13 0.32 -14.62
N PRO A 48 -7.34 0.71 -15.10
CA PRO A 48 -7.44 1.93 -15.92
C PRO A 48 -7.08 3.21 -15.16
N LEU A 49 -7.37 3.27 -13.86
CA LEU A 49 -7.08 4.44 -13.04
C LEU A 49 -5.62 4.54 -12.62
N ALA A 50 -5.04 3.43 -12.19
CA ALA A 50 -3.67 3.42 -11.66
C ALA A 50 -2.61 3.51 -12.74
N ARG A 51 -2.86 2.95 -13.93
CA ARG A 51 -1.94 2.99 -15.08
C ARG A 51 -0.53 2.52 -14.71
N PHE A 52 -0.44 1.36 -14.09
CA PHE A 52 0.85 0.86 -13.59
C PHE A 52 1.93 0.82 -14.67
N SER A 53 1.62 0.26 -15.83
CA SER A 53 2.60 0.10 -16.91
C SER A 53 3.10 1.42 -17.49
N GLU A 54 2.33 2.49 -17.37
CA GLU A 54 2.67 3.82 -17.87
C GLU A 54 3.51 4.62 -16.87
N SER A 55 3.72 4.08 -15.66
CA SER A 55 4.37 4.80 -14.57
C SER A 55 5.89 4.61 -14.51
N LYS A 56 6.44 3.76 -15.37
CA LYS A 56 7.88 3.47 -15.37
C LYS A 56 8.70 4.77 -15.47
N GLY A 57 9.65 4.91 -14.55
CA GLY A 57 10.52 6.08 -14.49
C GLY A 57 9.91 7.34 -13.90
N LEU A 58 8.63 7.31 -13.55
CA LEU A 58 7.97 8.46 -12.94
C LEU A 58 8.17 8.47 -11.42
N LYS A 59 8.04 9.65 -10.83
CA LYS A 59 7.93 9.81 -9.38
C LYS A 59 6.47 9.60 -9.00
N VAL A 60 6.21 8.62 -8.14
CA VAL A 60 4.85 8.22 -7.74
C VAL A 60 4.72 8.29 -6.22
N LEU A 61 3.65 8.91 -5.76
CA LEU A 61 3.26 8.91 -4.36
C LEU A 61 1.91 8.19 -4.22
N GLU A 62 1.89 7.12 -3.45
CA GLU A 62 0.63 6.46 -3.09
C GLU A 62 0.24 6.85 -1.67
N ILE A 63 -0.99 7.35 -1.51
CA ILE A 63 -1.58 7.70 -0.23
C ILE A 63 -2.53 6.58 0.17
N GLY A 64 -2.34 6.02 1.37
CA GLY A 64 -3.13 4.88 1.82
C GLY A 64 -2.64 3.57 1.21
N VAL A 65 -1.42 3.16 1.52
CA VAL A 65 -0.80 1.96 0.90
C VAL A 65 -1.47 0.64 1.31
N GLY A 66 -2.11 0.59 2.48
CA GLY A 66 -2.82 -0.59 2.96
C GLY A 66 -1.93 -1.82 3.06
N LEU A 67 -2.31 -2.92 2.41
CA LEU A 67 -1.52 -4.14 2.35
C LEU A 67 -0.46 -4.14 1.25
N GLY A 68 -0.44 -3.11 0.42
CA GLY A 68 0.64 -2.85 -0.51
C GLY A 68 0.55 -3.51 -1.88
N ALA A 69 -0.63 -4.03 -2.28
CA ALA A 69 -0.77 -4.68 -3.59
C ALA A 69 -0.49 -3.72 -4.74
N ASP A 70 -1.13 -2.55 -4.73
CA ASP A 70 -0.90 -1.54 -5.77
C ASP A 70 0.51 -0.97 -5.68
N HIS A 71 1.00 -0.76 -4.47
CA HIS A 71 2.35 -0.26 -4.22
C HIS A 71 3.41 -1.19 -4.81
N GLN A 72 3.22 -2.50 -4.65
CA GLN A 72 4.10 -3.50 -5.23
C GLN A 72 4.13 -3.38 -6.76
N LYS A 73 2.96 -3.18 -7.39
CA LYS A 73 2.91 -3.04 -8.85
C LYS A 73 3.67 -1.82 -9.34
N PHE A 74 3.57 -0.69 -8.65
CA PHE A 74 4.36 0.49 -8.98
C PHE A 74 5.86 0.23 -8.82
N ALA A 75 6.26 -0.48 -7.78
CA ALA A 75 7.66 -0.83 -7.57
C ALA A 75 8.18 -1.76 -8.67
N GLU A 76 7.38 -2.73 -9.09
CA GLU A 76 7.74 -3.69 -10.13
C GLU A 76 7.99 -3.04 -11.48
N VAL A 77 7.26 -1.97 -11.83
CA VAL A 77 7.45 -1.30 -13.12
C VAL A 77 8.61 -0.29 -13.11
N GLY A 78 9.21 -0.03 -11.97
CA GLY A 78 10.41 0.82 -11.89
C GLY A 78 10.11 2.30 -11.75
N THR A 79 9.31 2.66 -10.75
CA THR A 79 9.04 4.06 -10.39
C THR A 79 10.02 4.54 -9.32
N GLU A 80 10.15 5.87 -9.19
CA GLU A 80 10.68 6.46 -7.96
C GLU A 80 9.51 6.56 -6.99
N LEU A 81 9.42 5.60 -6.06
CA LEU A 81 8.19 5.33 -5.35
C LEU A 81 8.20 5.82 -3.91
N TYR A 82 7.15 6.50 -3.54
CA TYR A 82 6.87 6.97 -2.18
C TYR A 82 5.51 6.47 -1.74
N GLY A 83 5.39 6.09 -0.48
CA GLY A 83 4.12 5.66 0.09
C GLY A 83 3.91 6.23 1.48
N ILE A 84 2.68 6.56 1.78
CA ILE A 84 2.28 7.07 3.09
C ILE A 84 0.99 6.37 3.52
N ASP A 85 0.90 6.07 4.80
CA ASP A 85 -0.34 5.58 5.40
C ASP A 85 -0.46 6.13 6.82
N LEU A 86 -1.68 6.24 7.30
CA LEU A 86 -1.94 6.75 8.64
C LEU A 86 -1.51 5.76 9.71
N THR A 87 -1.44 4.46 9.39
CA THR A 87 -1.15 3.41 10.37
C THR A 87 0.24 2.81 10.17
N GLU A 88 0.90 2.52 11.30
CA GLU A 88 2.18 1.81 11.32
C GLU A 88 2.03 0.40 10.77
N LYS A 89 0.90 -0.24 11.01
CA LYS A 89 0.63 -1.61 10.57
C LYS A 89 0.60 -1.71 9.06
N ALA A 90 -0.04 -0.77 8.38
CA ALA A 90 -0.08 -0.74 6.92
C ALA A 90 1.32 -0.52 6.33
N VAL A 91 2.08 0.41 6.89
CA VAL A 91 3.45 0.68 6.45
C VAL A 91 4.34 -0.55 6.64
N GLU A 92 4.22 -1.25 7.77
CA GLU A 92 4.98 -2.47 8.02
C GLU A 92 4.61 -3.60 7.07
N HIS A 93 3.32 -3.82 6.81
CA HIS A 93 2.88 -4.81 5.82
C HIS A 93 3.47 -4.52 4.46
N THR A 94 3.39 -3.27 4.01
CA THR A 94 3.91 -2.89 2.70
C THR A 94 5.43 -3.05 2.65
N ARG A 95 6.14 -2.65 3.69
CA ARG A 95 7.59 -2.81 3.77
C ARG A 95 8.00 -4.28 3.72
N THR A 96 7.32 -5.13 4.49
CA THR A 96 7.57 -6.57 4.51
C THR A 96 7.31 -7.18 3.15
N ARG A 97 6.18 -6.82 2.54
CA ARG A 97 5.80 -7.29 1.21
C ARG A 97 6.87 -6.97 0.18
N LEU A 98 7.27 -5.70 0.10
CA LEU A 98 8.29 -5.29 -0.87
C LEU A 98 9.61 -6.01 -0.63
N SER A 99 10.02 -6.16 0.62
CA SER A 99 11.26 -6.87 0.96
C SER A 99 11.23 -8.32 0.48
N LEU A 100 10.11 -9.01 0.63
CA LEU A 100 9.96 -10.41 0.18
C LEU A 100 10.09 -10.55 -1.33
N PHE A 101 9.75 -9.53 -2.10
CA PHE A 101 9.83 -9.53 -3.56
C PHE A 101 11.07 -8.79 -4.10
N GLY A 102 12.00 -8.42 -3.21
CA GLY A 102 13.23 -7.74 -3.62
C GLY A 102 13.02 -6.32 -4.12
N LEU A 103 11.98 -5.66 -3.65
CA LEU A 103 11.60 -4.32 -4.08
C LEU A 103 11.82 -3.30 -2.96
N VAL A 104 11.95 -2.02 -3.31
CA VAL A 104 12.14 -0.94 -2.35
C VAL A 104 11.21 0.24 -2.65
N SER A 105 10.88 0.97 -1.59
CA SER A 105 10.12 2.22 -1.67
C SER A 105 10.45 3.10 -0.47
N ASN A 106 10.14 4.37 -0.59
CA ASN A 106 10.24 5.34 0.50
C ASN A 106 8.89 5.36 1.24
N LEU A 107 8.80 4.61 2.32
CA LEU A 107 7.56 4.45 3.08
C LEU A 107 7.62 5.23 4.39
N SER A 108 6.51 5.87 4.74
CA SER A 108 6.40 6.57 6.02
C SER A 108 4.98 6.55 6.56
N VAL A 109 4.87 6.61 7.88
CA VAL A 109 3.61 6.84 8.58
C VAL A 109 3.36 8.34 8.56
N GLY A 110 2.16 8.75 8.15
CA GLY A 110 1.85 10.17 8.11
C GLY A 110 0.40 10.43 7.74
N ASP A 111 0.05 11.70 7.84
CA ASP A 111 -1.28 12.20 7.53
C ASP A 111 -1.26 12.84 6.13
N ALA A 112 -2.18 12.44 5.26
CA ALA A 112 -2.29 12.99 3.91
C ALA A 112 -2.54 14.51 3.92
N GLU A 113 -3.08 15.06 5.00
CA GLU A 113 -3.28 16.51 5.16
C GLU A 113 -2.00 17.26 5.52
N ALA A 114 -0.92 16.53 5.86
CA ALA A 114 0.34 17.12 6.29
C ALA A 114 1.52 16.48 5.55
N LEU A 115 1.44 16.41 4.23
CA LEU A 115 2.46 15.81 3.39
C LEU A 115 3.73 16.67 3.38
N ASN A 116 4.88 15.97 3.46
CA ASN A 116 6.19 16.60 3.46
C ASN A 116 7.15 15.80 2.57
N PHE A 117 6.77 15.64 1.31
CA PHE A 117 7.58 14.93 0.33
C PHE A 117 8.26 15.92 -0.63
N PRO A 118 9.45 15.56 -1.13
CA PRO A 118 10.14 16.41 -2.10
C PRO A 118 9.39 16.55 -3.43
#